data_1c917b5496d0b20a6867bd1b599b7ad2
#
_entry.id   1c917b5496d0b20a6867bd1b599b7ad2
#
_cell.length_a   1.000
_cell.length_b   1.000
_cell.length_c   1.000
_cell.angle_alpha   90.00
_cell.angle_beta   90.00
_cell.angle_gamma   90.00
#
_symmetry.space_group_name_H-M   'P 1'
#
loop_
_entity.id
_entity.type
_entity.pdbx_description
1 polymer ?
#
loop_
_entity_poly.entity_id
_entity_poly.type
_entity_poly.pdbx_seq_one_letter_code
_entity_poly.pdbx_strand_id
1 'polypeptide(L)'
;MISPYYQEENITIYNGDCLEVMKELPDKSIDLVLTDPPYGVDLKYSDYVDTESNWFDLFESIIPEFKRIADVSILPSCQIKRLEYIYKTFPPDWLICWYKGSAGTSGFLGFNDWEPLLVYGKKKIYMHDYLAINNNEKMGSYGHPCPKPIGWAKWFISRVTNEGDTILDPFLGSGTTARACKDLGRKCIGIEISQKYCDIAVKRLGQEVFNFAEVNQ
;
A
#
# COMPACT_ATOMS: atom_id res chain seq x y z
N MET A 1 16.83 -5.66 17.23
CA MET A 1 15.39 -5.88 16.88
C MET A 1 14.59 -4.64 17.27
N ILE A 2 13.88 -4.09 16.33
CA ILE A 2 12.99 -2.93 16.52
C ILE A 2 11.73 -3.43 17.22
N SER A 3 11.32 -2.74 18.30
CA SER A 3 10.10 -3.12 19.04
C SER A 3 8.86 -2.64 18.29
N PRO A 4 7.80 -3.46 18.20
CA PRO A 4 6.53 -3.03 17.64
C PRO A 4 5.94 -1.84 18.42
N TYR A 5 5.34 -0.90 17.70
CA TYR A 5 4.50 0.16 18.25
C TYR A 5 3.14 -0.39 18.72
N TYR A 6 2.59 -1.31 17.92
CA TYR A 6 1.33 -1.99 18.22
C TYR A 6 1.38 -3.44 17.72
N GLN A 7 0.77 -4.34 18.49
CA GLN A 7 0.66 -5.74 18.11
C GLN A 7 -0.65 -6.33 18.61
N GLU A 8 -1.38 -7.00 17.73
CA GLU A 8 -2.49 -7.91 18.03
C GLU A 8 -2.26 -9.22 17.25
N GLU A 9 -3.14 -10.21 17.39
CA GLU A 9 -2.95 -11.59 16.90
C GLU A 9 -2.30 -11.69 15.51
N ASN A 10 -2.81 -10.93 14.52
CA ASN A 10 -2.37 -11.01 13.13
C ASN A 10 -1.82 -9.67 12.59
N ILE A 11 -1.79 -8.62 13.38
CA ILE A 11 -1.37 -7.29 12.94
C ILE A 11 -0.22 -6.79 13.81
N THR A 12 0.86 -6.38 13.16
CA THR A 12 2.00 -5.73 13.81
C THR A 12 2.25 -4.39 13.12
N ILE A 13 2.35 -3.32 13.90
CA ILE A 13 2.68 -1.99 13.38
C ILE A 13 3.98 -1.53 14.01
N TYR A 14 4.90 -1.05 13.18
CA TYR A 14 6.15 -0.41 13.60
C TYR A 14 6.06 1.09 13.32
N ASN A 15 6.46 1.91 14.31
CA ASN A 15 6.68 3.33 14.11
C ASN A 15 8.15 3.59 13.83
N GLY A 16 8.50 3.94 12.61
CA GLY A 16 9.90 4.18 12.21
C GLY A 16 10.11 4.22 10.71
N ASP A 17 11.37 4.29 10.34
CA ASP A 17 11.80 4.24 8.93
C ASP A 17 11.59 2.85 8.35
N CYS A 18 10.92 2.77 7.19
CA CYS A 18 10.60 1.50 6.56
C CYS A 18 11.86 0.71 6.14
N LEU A 19 12.92 1.38 5.69
CA LEU A 19 14.16 0.72 5.29
C LEU A 19 14.85 0.07 6.48
N GLU A 20 14.84 0.71 7.65
CA GLU A 20 15.43 0.13 8.86
C GLU A 20 14.67 -1.12 9.33
N VAL A 21 13.34 -1.07 9.30
CA VAL A 21 12.52 -2.23 9.68
C VAL A 21 12.64 -3.35 8.65
N MET A 22 12.57 -3.04 7.35
CA MET A 22 12.67 -4.05 6.29
C MET A 22 14.00 -4.80 6.30
N LYS A 23 15.12 -4.16 6.67
CA LYS A 23 16.42 -4.83 6.83
C LYS A 23 16.40 -5.98 7.85
N GLU A 24 15.54 -5.90 8.85
CA GLU A 24 15.41 -6.97 9.86
C GLU A 24 14.49 -8.13 9.40
N LEU A 25 13.72 -7.95 8.31
CA LEU A 25 12.85 -8.99 7.78
C LEU A 25 13.68 -10.02 6.99
N PRO A 26 13.45 -11.33 7.20
CA PRO A 26 14.11 -12.37 6.42
C PRO A 26 13.77 -12.32 4.94
N ASP A 27 14.67 -12.83 4.09
CA ASP A 27 14.41 -13.01 2.68
C ASP A 27 13.17 -13.91 2.48
N LYS A 28 12.31 -13.53 1.55
CA LYS A 28 11.10 -14.29 1.18
C LYS A 28 10.17 -14.63 2.34
N SER A 29 10.12 -13.75 3.34
CA SER A 29 9.23 -13.90 4.50
C SER A 29 7.85 -13.24 4.30
N ILE A 30 7.64 -12.53 3.20
CA ILE A 30 6.43 -11.79 2.87
C ILE A 30 5.79 -12.36 1.61
N ASP A 31 4.50 -12.68 1.66
CA ASP A 31 3.75 -13.18 0.52
C ASP A 31 3.35 -12.06 -0.45
N LEU A 32 3.03 -10.87 0.09
CA LEU A 32 2.66 -9.69 -0.69
C LEU A 32 3.13 -8.40 -0.02
N VAL A 33 3.90 -7.58 -0.73
CA VAL A 33 3.98 -6.14 -0.43
C VAL A 33 2.85 -5.43 -1.17
N LEU A 34 1.96 -4.78 -0.43
CA LEU A 34 0.88 -3.96 -0.99
C LEU A 34 0.94 -2.58 -0.34
N THR A 35 1.33 -1.57 -1.11
CA THR A 35 1.68 -0.28 -0.53
C THR A 35 1.43 0.90 -1.46
N ASP A 36 1.41 2.10 -0.88
CA ASP A 36 1.22 3.38 -1.56
C ASP A 36 2.27 4.39 -1.08
N PRO A 37 3.50 4.36 -1.63
CA PRO A 37 4.58 5.25 -1.20
C PRO A 37 4.29 6.71 -1.55
N PRO A 38 4.98 7.68 -0.91
CA PRO A 38 4.93 9.08 -1.30
C PRO A 38 5.23 9.28 -2.79
N TYR A 39 4.56 10.27 -3.42
CA TYR A 39 4.57 10.44 -4.88
C TYR A 39 5.58 11.46 -5.40
N GLY A 40 6.30 12.18 -4.52
CA GLY A 40 7.19 13.25 -4.91
C GLY A 40 6.49 14.38 -5.66
N VAL A 41 5.35 14.80 -5.14
CA VAL A 41 4.46 15.83 -5.71
C VAL A 41 4.25 17.01 -4.76
N ASP A 42 5.18 17.19 -3.83
CA ASP A 42 5.17 18.24 -2.80
C ASP A 42 3.92 18.15 -1.88
N LEU A 43 3.39 16.95 -1.68
CA LEU A 43 2.32 16.72 -0.72
C LEU A 43 2.86 16.92 0.71
N LYS A 44 2.13 17.68 1.52
CA LYS A 44 2.56 17.98 2.88
C LYS A 44 2.28 16.81 3.82
N TYR A 45 3.33 16.08 4.17
CA TYR A 45 3.36 15.13 5.29
C TYR A 45 4.03 15.80 6.50
N SER A 46 3.72 15.32 7.72
CA SER A 46 4.33 15.87 8.96
C SER A 46 5.81 15.48 9.09
N ASP A 47 6.16 14.27 8.67
CA ASP A 47 7.44 13.63 9.00
C ASP A 47 8.23 13.20 7.75
N TYR A 48 7.79 13.62 6.55
CA TYR A 48 8.45 13.32 5.29
C TYR A 48 8.36 14.49 4.30
N VAL A 49 9.46 14.76 3.59
CA VAL A 49 9.54 15.80 2.55
C VAL A 49 9.33 15.15 1.18
N ASP A 50 8.14 15.32 0.60
CA ASP A 50 7.66 14.66 -0.61
C ASP A 50 8.11 15.37 -1.90
N THR A 51 9.42 15.52 -2.09
CA THR A 51 9.99 16.07 -3.33
C THR A 51 10.24 15.01 -4.39
N GLU A 52 10.35 15.44 -5.65
CA GLU A 52 10.70 14.54 -6.75
C GLU A 52 12.07 13.87 -6.55
N SER A 53 13.08 14.59 -6.02
CA SER A 53 14.38 14.01 -5.68
C SER A 53 14.25 12.89 -4.65
N ASN A 54 13.54 13.17 -3.55
CA ASN A 54 13.35 12.17 -2.50
C ASN A 54 12.57 10.95 -2.99
N TRP A 55 11.70 11.12 -3.99
CA TRP A 55 11.01 9.99 -4.60
C TRP A 55 11.98 9.07 -5.34
N PHE A 56 12.94 9.59 -6.10
CA PHE A 56 13.94 8.77 -6.79
C PHE A 56 14.78 7.98 -5.79
N ASP A 57 15.32 8.65 -4.77
CA ASP A 57 16.15 8.02 -3.73
C ASP A 57 15.38 6.92 -2.97
N LEU A 58 14.12 7.20 -2.63
CA LEU A 58 13.25 6.24 -1.99
C LEU A 58 12.97 5.03 -2.89
N PHE A 59 12.59 5.27 -4.14
CA PHE A 59 12.24 4.21 -5.09
C PHE A 59 13.43 3.28 -5.35
N GLU A 60 14.65 3.84 -5.52
CA GLU A 60 15.86 3.07 -5.67
C GLU A 60 16.21 2.22 -4.45
N SER A 61 15.82 2.68 -3.27
CA SER A 61 16.07 1.97 -2.02
C SER A 61 15.04 0.88 -1.73
N ILE A 62 13.75 1.12 -1.98
CA ILE A 62 12.68 0.18 -1.59
C ILE A 62 12.51 -0.98 -2.56
N ILE A 63 12.71 -0.78 -3.87
CA ILE A 63 12.45 -1.85 -4.85
C ILE A 63 13.39 -3.05 -4.67
N PRO A 64 14.71 -2.89 -4.44
CA PRO A 64 15.58 -4.02 -4.10
C PRO A 64 15.12 -4.76 -2.84
N GLU A 65 14.72 -4.03 -1.79
CA GLU A 65 14.21 -4.64 -0.56
C GLU A 65 12.92 -5.42 -0.80
N PHE A 66 11.97 -4.88 -1.56
CA PHE A 66 10.75 -5.59 -1.91
C PHE A 66 11.04 -6.90 -2.65
N LYS A 67 11.96 -6.88 -3.61
CA LYS A 67 12.39 -8.08 -4.35
C LYS A 67 13.09 -9.11 -3.46
N ARG A 68 13.80 -8.66 -2.41
CA ARG A 68 14.46 -9.52 -1.44
C ARG A 68 13.46 -10.21 -0.52
N ILE A 69 12.56 -9.44 0.12
CA ILE A 69 11.71 -9.93 1.20
C ILE A 69 10.40 -10.56 0.73
N ALA A 70 9.91 -10.22 -0.47
CA ALA A 70 8.57 -10.61 -0.90
C ALA A 70 8.56 -11.49 -2.15
N ASP A 71 7.48 -12.28 -2.30
CA ASP A 71 7.19 -13.03 -3.52
C ASP A 71 6.56 -12.14 -4.59
N VAL A 72 5.65 -11.25 -4.16
CA VAL A 72 4.97 -10.28 -5.03
C VAL A 72 4.95 -8.93 -4.36
N SER A 73 5.15 -7.87 -5.15
CA SER A 73 4.98 -6.49 -4.69
C SER A 73 4.12 -5.71 -5.67
N ILE A 74 3.15 -4.96 -5.15
CA ILE A 74 2.21 -4.14 -5.93
C ILE A 74 2.18 -2.73 -5.35
N LEU A 75 2.48 -1.74 -6.19
CA LEU A 75 2.48 -0.34 -5.81
C LEU A 75 2.14 0.56 -7.01
N PRO A 76 1.54 1.75 -6.79
CA PRO A 76 1.32 2.73 -7.83
C PRO A 76 2.65 3.24 -8.44
N SER A 77 2.62 3.56 -9.74
CA SER A 77 3.76 4.20 -10.43
C SER A 77 3.97 5.66 -10.04
N CYS A 78 3.03 6.21 -9.28
CA CYS A 78 2.97 7.60 -8.84
C CYS A 78 2.65 8.59 -9.98
N GLN A 79 3.39 8.59 -11.07
CA GLN A 79 3.15 9.45 -12.23
C GLN A 79 3.56 8.74 -13.52
N ILE A 80 2.72 8.86 -14.56
CA ILE A 80 2.99 8.23 -15.88
C ILE A 80 4.33 8.71 -16.46
N LYS A 81 4.70 9.98 -16.27
CA LYS A 81 5.99 10.52 -16.74
C LYS A 81 7.22 9.79 -16.18
N ARG A 82 7.09 9.06 -15.08
CA ARG A 82 8.17 8.30 -14.44
C ARG A 82 8.33 6.88 -14.97
N LEU A 83 7.39 6.40 -15.78
CA LEU A 83 7.46 5.04 -16.31
C LEU A 83 8.75 4.80 -17.11
N GLU A 84 9.24 5.81 -17.86
CA GLU A 84 10.51 5.68 -18.57
C GLU A 84 11.68 5.38 -17.63
N TYR A 85 11.78 6.13 -16.53
CA TYR A 85 12.80 5.92 -15.51
C TYR A 85 12.65 4.54 -14.84
N ILE A 86 11.43 4.19 -14.45
CA ILE A 86 11.11 2.91 -13.80
C ILE A 86 11.55 1.75 -14.70
N TYR A 87 11.19 1.77 -15.99
CA TYR A 87 11.56 0.71 -16.94
C TYR A 87 13.06 0.63 -17.21
N LYS A 88 13.79 1.73 -17.10
CA LYS A 88 15.26 1.75 -17.25
C LYS A 88 15.97 1.22 -16.00
N THR A 89 15.43 1.48 -14.81
CA THR A 89 16.12 1.21 -13.54
C THR A 89 15.66 -0.11 -12.92
N PHE A 90 14.35 -0.27 -12.75
CA PHE A 90 13.72 -1.44 -12.14
C PHE A 90 12.46 -1.81 -12.93
N PRO A 91 12.60 -2.44 -14.11
CA PRO A 91 11.43 -2.81 -14.91
C PRO A 91 10.49 -3.72 -14.10
N PRO A 92 9.19 -3.40 -14.06
CA PRO A 92 8.20 -4.27 -13.45
C PRO A 92 7.99 -5.52 -14.29
N ASP A 93 7.62 -6.63 -13.65
CA ASP A 93 7.27 -7.87 -14.32
C ASP A 93 5.89 -7.80 -14.97
N TRP A 94 4.99 -6.95 -14.46
CA TRP A 94 3.64 -6.71 -14.98
C TRP A 94 3.13 -5.31 -14.64
N LEU A 95 2.10 -4.85 -15.39
CA LEU A 95 1.34 -3.64 -15.08
C LEU A 95 -0.14 -3.98 -14.90
N ILE A 96 -0.78 -3.32 -13.91
CA ILE A 96 -2.23 -3.37 -13.72
C ILE A 96 -2.77 -1.96 -13.93
N CYS A 97 -3.86 -1.85 -14.70
CA CYS A 97 -4.59 -0.60 -14.87
C CYS A 97 -5.60 -0.44 -13.73
N TRP A 98 -5.40 0.54 -12.87
CA TRP A 98 -6.40 0.93 -11.88
C TRP A 98 -7.21 2.10 -12.38
N TYR A 99 -8.45 1.83 -12.81
CA TYR A 99 -9.42 2.87 -13.15
C TYR A 99 -10.07 3.42 -11.89
N LYS A 100 -9.87 4.71 -11.63
CA LYS A 100 -10.26 5.41 -10.39
C LYS A 100 -11.62 6.11 -10.50
N GLY A 101 -12.27 6.07 -11.66
CA GLY A 101 -13.31 7.00 -12.00
C GLY A 101 -12.75 8.43 -12.17
N SER A 102 -13.59 9.39 -12.45
CA SER A 102 -13.14 10.80 -12.59
C SER A 102 -12.68 11.36 -11.23
N ALA A 103 -11.46 11.03 -10.85
CA ALA A 103 -10.84 11.50 -9.60
C ALA A 103 -10.48 13.00 -9.63
N GLY A 104 -10.87 13.71 -10.65
CA GLY A 104 -10.72 15.17 -10.74
C GLY A 104 -9.30 15.67 -11.03
N THR A 105 -8.32 14.78 -11.22
CA THR A 105 -6.99 15.20 -11.64
C THR A 105 -6.96 15.42 -13.15
N SER A 106 -6.54 16.62 -13.58
CA SER A 106 -6.43 16.96 -15.00
C SER A 106 -5.01 16.72 -15.50
N GLY A 107 -4.90 16.04 -16.65
CA GLY A 107 -3.68 15.96 -17.44
C GLY A 107 -3.70 16.92 -18.63
N PHE A 108 -2.73 16.79 -19.54
CA PHE A 108 -2.59 17.66 -20.70
C PHE A 108 -3.80 17.61 -21.68
N LEU A 109 -4.43 16.44 -21.82
CA LEU A 109 -5.57 16.23 -22.75
C LEU A 109 -6.92 16.10 -22.03
N GLY A 110 -7.00 16.32 -20.72
CA GLY A 110 -8.25 16.17 -19.96
C GLY A 110 -8.07 15.47 -18.62
N PHE A 111 -9.02 14.64 -18.22
CA PHE A 111 -9.01 13.98 -16.93
C PHE A 111 -8.12 12.73 -16.92
N ASN A 112 -7.45 12.51 -15.80
CA ASN A 112 -6.59 11.34 -15.55
C ASN A 112 -7.39 10.30 -14.77
N ASP A 113 -8.05 9.39 -15.47
CA ASP A 113 -9.03 8.47 -14.88
C ASP A 113 -8.41 7.17 -14.38
N TRP A 114 -7.17 6.88 -14.73
CA TRP A 114 -6.52 5.64 -14.34
C TRP A 114 -5.07 5.85 -13.89
N GLU A 115 -4.55 4.87 -13.17
CA GLU A 115 -3.19 4.85 -12.68
C GLU A 115 -2.55 3.49 -12.92
N PRO A 116 -1.32 3.41 -13.47
CA PRO A 116 -0.60 2.16 -13.59
C PRO A 116 -0.07 1.71 -12.23
N LEU A 117 -0.33 0.45 -11.89
CA LEU A 117 0.26 -0.21 -10.75
C LEU A 117 1.38 -1.12 -11.24
N LEU A 118 2.55 -0.97 -10.62
CA LEU A 118 3.73 -1.76 -10.89
C LEU A 118 3.62 -3.07 -10.12
N VAL A 119 3.90 -4.19 -10.80
CA VAL A 119 3.95 -5.51 -10.16
C VAL A 119 5.35 -6.06 -10.32
N TYR A 120 5.96 -6.43 -9.21
CA TYR A 120 7.23 -7.15 -9.15
C TYR A 120 7.00 -8.54 -8.58
N GLY A 121 7.60 -9.57 -9.19
CA GLY A 121 7.46 -10.96 -8.79
C GLY A 121 6.73 -11.82 -9.83
N LYS A 122 6.87 -13.15 -9.69
CA LYS A 122 6.45 -14.11 -10.73
C LYS A 122 5.44 -15.15 -10.22
N LYS A 123 4.60 -14.78 -9.27
CA LYS A 123 3.54 -15.68 -8.81
C LYS A 123 2.49 -15.84 -9.92
N LYS A 124 2.19 -17.08 -10.31
CA LYS A 124 1.09 -17.36 -11.25
C LYS A 124 -0.25 -17.06 -10.56
N ILE A 125 -0.86 -15.95 -10.94
CA ILE A 125 -2.17 -15.52 -10.46
C ILE A 125 -3.04 -15.33 -11.71
N TYR A 126 -4.18 -16.01 -11.73
CA TYR A 126 -5.15 -15.84 -12.82
C TYR A 126 -6.11 -14.70 -12.45
N MET A 127 -5.70 -13.47 -12.70
CA MET A 127 -6.51 -12.28 -12.51
C MET A 127 -6.43 -11.36 -13.73
N HIS A 128 -7.45 -10.54 -13.91
CA HIS A 128 -7.39 -9.49 -14.92
C HIS A 128 -6.44 -8.39 -14.47
N ASP A 129 -5.73 -7.80 -15.42
CA ASP A 129 -4.83 -6.66 -15.22
C ASP A 129 -5.57 -5.31 -15.23
N TYR A 130 -6.84 -5.34 -14.88
CA TYR A 130 -7.73 -4.20 -14.81
C TYR A 130 -8.51 -4.20 -13.50
N LEU A 131 -8.50 -3.08 -12.80
CA LEU A 131 -9.24 -2.83 -11.58
C LEU A 131 -10.08 -1.56 -11.75
N ALA A 132 -11.40 -1.65 -11.57
CA ALA A 132 -12.29 -0.50 -11.51
C ALA A 132 -12.82 -0.34 -10.07
N ILE A 133 -12.17 0.52 -9.31
CA ILE A 133 -12.61 0.93 -7.97
C ILE A 133 -12.45 2.43 -7.87
N ASN A 134 -13.58 3.12 -7.68
CA ASN A 134 -13.57 4.56 -7.51
C ASN A 134 -12.82 4.95 -6.24
N ASN A 135 -11.97 5.97 -6.35
CA ASN A 135 -11.32 6.56 -5.19
C ASN A 135 -12.30 7.53 -4.48
N ASN A 136 -13.30 6.97 -3.81
CA ASN A 136 -14.35 7.73 -3.12
C ASN A 136 -13.94 8.19 -1.71
N GLU A 137 -12.76 7.81 -1.26
CA GLU A 137 -12.25 8.30 0.03
C GLU A 137 -11.96 9.79 -0.09
N LYS A 138 -12.65 10.58 0.72
CA LYS A 138 -12.45 12.04 0.71
C LYS A 138 -11.04 12.37 1.21
N MET A 139 -10.39 13.28 0.52
CA MET A 139 -9.13 13.87 0.99
C MET A 139 -9.28 14.33 2.45
N GLY A 140 -8.34 13.93 3.33
CA GLY A 140 -8.42 14.19 4.75
C GLY A 140 -9.28 13.23 5.58
N SER A 141 -9.93 12.22 4.97
CA SER A 141 -10.60 11.16 5.71
C SER A 141 -9.61 10.46 6.66
N TYR A 142 -10.06 10.14 7.83
CA TYR A 142 -9.24 9.57 8.89
C TYR A 142 -8.02 10.45 9.28
N GLY A 143 -8.04 11.76 8.95
CA GLY A 143 -6.90 12.66 9.22
C GLY A 143 -5.65 12.42 8.35
N HIS A 144 -5.76 11.59 7.30
CA HIS A 144 -4.71 11.33 6.31
C HIS A 144 -4.99 12.10 5.02
N PRO A 145 -3.96 12.70 4.36
CA PRO A 145 -4.18 13.53 3.18
C PRO A 145 -4.75 12.78 1.98
N CYS A 146 -4.38 11.52 1.78
CA CYS A 146 -4.81 10.72 0.63
C CYS A 146 -4.96 9.23 0.99
N PRO A 147 -6.03 8.85 1.76
CA PRO A 147 -6.24 7.44 2.08
C PRO A 147 -6.68 6.66 0.84
N LYS A 148 -6.18 5.44 0.66
CA LYS A 148 -6.67 4.53 -0.38
C LYS A 148 -8.00 3.88 0.04
N PRO A 149 -8.90 3.58 -0.92
CA PRO A 149 -10.14 2.87 -0.63
C PRO A 149 -9.88 1.47 -0.08
N ILE A 150 -10.59 1.05 0.95
CA ILE A 150 -10.43 -0.29 1.52
C ILE A 150 -10.73 -1.39 0.49
N GLY A 151 -11.64 -1.15 -0.44
CA GLY A 151 -11.95 -2.07 -1.54
C GLY A 151 -10.76 -2.34 -2.45
N TRP A 152 -9.88 -1.35 -2.65
CA TRP A 152 -8.63 -1.51 -3.39
C TRP A 152 -7.71 -2.52 -2.70
N ALA A 153 -7.45 -2.36 -1.42
CA ALA A 153 -6.61 -3.28 -0.67
C ALA A 153 -7.22 -4.69 -0.62
N LYS A 154 -8.51 -4.81 -0.30
CA LYS A 154 -9.22 -6.10 -0.26
C LYS A 154 -9.18 -6.83 -1.61
N TRP A 155 -9.28 -6.09 -2.73
CA TRP A 155 -9.25 -6.68 -4.06
C TRP A 155 -7.92 -7.38 -4.34
N PHE A 156 -6.79 -6.76 -4.02
CA PHE A 156 -5.48 -7.37 -4.19
C PHE A 156 -5.22 -8.51 -3.20
N ILE A 157 -5.44 -8.25 -1.91
CA ILE A 157 -5.18 -9.23 -0.85
C ILE A 157 -5.92 -10.54 -1.13
N SER A 158 -7.23 -10.46 -1.44
CA SER A 158 -8.03 -11.67 -1.67
C SER A 158 -7.65 -12.48 -2.92
N ARG A 159 -6.97 -11.86 -3.90
CA ARG A 159 -6.59 -12.51 -5.17
C ARG A 159 -5.14 -12.99 -5.19
N VAL A 160 -4.28 -12.30 -4.47
CA VAL A 160 -2.84 -12.55 -4.49
C VAL A 160 -2.42 -13.48 -3.34
N THR A 161 -3.22 -13.51 -2.26
CA THR A 161 -2.86 -14.23 -1.02
C THR A 161 -3.97 -15.15 -0.54
N ASN A 162 -3.60 -16.12 0.29
CA ASN A 162 -4.49 -16.99 1.02
C ASN A 162 -4.66 -16.51 2.47
N GLU A 163 -5.63 -17.07 3.18
CA GLU A 163 -5.77 -16.86 4.62
C GLU A 163 -4.50 -17.31 5.36
N GLY A 164 -4.06 -16.51 6.32
CA GLY A 164 -2.81 -16.73 7.06
C GLY A 164 -1.53 -16.24 6.40
N ASP A 165 -1.56 -15.87 5.09
CA ASP A 165 -0.41 -15.26 4.41
C ASP A 165 -0.07 -13.88 5.04
N THR A 166 1.19 -13.47 4.90
CA THR A 166 1.73 -12.23 5.48
C THR A 166 1.83 -11.12 4.44
N ILE A 167 1.17 -10.00 4.71
CA ILE A 167 1.20 -8.79 3.89
C ILE A 167 2.07 -7.73 4.58
N LEU A 168 2.92 -7.05 3.82
CA LEU A 168 3.69 -5.91 4.27
C LEU A 168 3.16 -4.63 3.60
N ASP A 169 2.92 -3.61 4.41
CA ASP A 169 2.72 -2.24 3.95
C ASP A 169 3.74 -1.30 4.62
N PRO A 170 4.86 -0.97 3.95
CA PRO A 170 5.90 -0.12 4.50
C PRO A 170 5.57 1.38 4.52
N PHE A 171 4.40 1.77 4.02
CA PHE A 171 3.87 3.14 4.05
C PHE A 171 2.42 3.11 4.52
N LEU A 172 2.20 2.58 5.73
CA LEU A 172 0.89 2.18 6.26
C LEU A 172 -0.15 3.31 6.28
N GLY A 173 0.29 4.55 6.51
CA GLY A 173 -0.58 5.71 6.61
C GLY A 173 -1.70 5.49 7.62
N SER A 174 -2.95 5.70 7.19
CA SER A 174 -4.14 5.54 8.05
C SER A 174 -4.57 4.08 8.25
N GLY A 175 -3.78 3.07 7.85
CA GLY A 175 -4.02 1.65 8.14
C GLY A 175 -5.01 0.94 7.22
N THR A 176 -5.18 1.39 5.99
CA THR A 176 -6.11 0.75 5.03
C THR A 176 -5.75 -0.70 4.78
N THR A 177 -4.47 -0.99 4.51
CA THR A 177 -3.97 -2.35 4.25
C THR A 177 -4.11 -3.24 5.48
N ALA A 178 -3.71 -2.75 6.67
CA ALA A 178 -3.84 -3.50 7.92
C ALA A 178 -5.32 -3.84 8.23
N ARG A 179 -6.23 -2.89 8.03
CA ARG A 179 -7.66 -3.13 8.20
C ARG A 179 -8.20 -4.17 7.21
N ALA A 180 -7.78 -4.10 5.94
CA ALA A 180 -8.16 -5.09 4.94
C ALA A 180 -7.64 -6.50 5.27
N CYS A 181 -6.40 -6.61 5.79
CA CYS A 181 -5.82 -7.87 6.25
C CYS A 181 -6.63 -8.47 7.41
N LYS A 182 -6.96 -7.65 8.42
CA LYS A 182 -7.79 -8.06 9.56
C LYS A 182 -9.13 -8.61 9.11
N ASP A 183 -9.82 -7.89 8.22
CA ASP A 183 -11.13 -8.29 7.68
C ASP A 183 -11.09 -9.58 6.86
N LEU A 184 -9.93 -9.94 6.31
CA LEU A 184 -9.74 -11.08 5.42
C LEU A 184 -8.98 -12.24 6.07
N GLY A 185 -8.64 -12.17 7.36
CA GLY A 185 -7.90 -13.23 8.06
C GLY A 185 -6.45 -13.40 7.59
N ARG A 186 -5.79 -12.31 7.18
CA ARG A 186 -4.38 -12.28 6.79
C ARG A 186 -3.54 -11.64 7.88
N LYS A 187 -2.24 -11.99 7.91
CA LYS A 187 -1.27 -11.29 8.76
C LYS A 187 -0.84 -10.00 8.07
N CYS A 188 -0.60 -8.95 8.87
CA CYS A 188 -0.09 -7.69 8.35
C CYS A 188 1.07 -7.17 9.19
N ILE A 189 2.14 -6.78 8.51
CA ILE A 189 3.19 -5.94 9.05
C ILE A 189 3.02 -4.57 8.42
N GLY A 190 2.72 -3.56 9.23
CA GLY A 190 2.62 -2.17 8.79
C GLY A 190 3.79 -1.36 9.33
N ILE A 191 4.36 -0.47 8.52
CA ILE A 191 5.41 0.45 8.95
C ILE A 191 4.96 1.86 8.61
N GLU A 192 5.09 2.77 9.57
CA GLU A 192 4.69 4.16 9.41
C GLU A 192 5.66 5.07 10.19
N ILE A 193 6.19 6.08 9.52
CA ILE A 193 7.15 6.99 10.12
C ILE A 193 6.49 7.95 11.11
N SER A 194 5.24 8.33 10.84
CA SER A 194 4.48 9.26 11.67
C SER A 194 3.72 8.55 12.77
N GLN A 195 4.09 8.82 14.03
CA GLN A 195 3.36 8.30 15.19
C GLN A 195 1.87 8.65 15.15
N LYS A 196 1.54 9.84 14.67
CA LYS A 196 0.14 10.28 14.50
C LYS A 196 -0.65 9.34 13.60
N TYR A 197 -0.06 8.88 12.50
CA TYR A 197 -0.72 7.94 11.59
C TYR A 197 -0.76 6.53 12.16
N CYS A 198 0.23 6.11 12.93
CA CYS A 198 0.16 4.87 13.70
C CYS A 198 -1.04 4.87 14.64
N ASP A 199 -1.27 5.96 15.40
CA ASP A 199 -2.44 6.11 16.28
C ASP A 199 -3.76 6.00 15.52
N ILE A 200 -3.83 6.59 14.33
CA ILE A 200 -5.03 6.53 13.47
C ILE A 200 -5.25 5.10 12.98
N ALA A 201 -4.20 4.42 12.54
CA ALA A 201 -4.27 3.03 12.10
C ALA A 201 -4.76 2.10 13.21
N VAL A 202 -4.21 2.23 14.42
CA VAL A 202 -4.65 1.47 15.60
C VAL A 202 -6.12 1.72 15.93
N LYS A 203 -6.57 2.97 15.93
CA LYS A 203 -8.00 3.30 16.15
C LYS A 203 -8.90 2.66 15.08
N ARG A 204 -8.47 2.66 13.82
CA ARG A 204 -9.21 2.05 12.71
C ARG A 204 -9.30 0.53 12.84
N LEU A 205 -8.28 -0.12 13.38
CA LEU A 205 -8.30 -1.57 13.66
C LEU A 205 -9.28 -1.93 14.78
N GLY A 206 -9.47 -1.05 15.76
CA GLY A 206 -10.44 -1.24 16.86
C GLY A 206 -11.91 -1.01 16.47
N GLN A 207 -12.20 -0.52 15.25
CA GLN A 207 -13.58 -0.36 14.80
C GLN A 207 -14.17 -1.73 14.46
N GLU A 208 -15.20 -2.15 15.19
CA GLU A 208 -15.97 -3.36 14.84
C GLU A 208 -16.80 -3.12 13.58
N VAL A 209 -16.73 -4.05 12.64
CA VAL A 209 -17.68 -4.10 11.52
C VAL A 209 -18.92 -4.78 12.05
N PHE A 210 -20.03 -4.04 12.21
CA PHE A 210 -21.33 -4.64 12.45
C PHE A 210 -21.69 -5.54 11.25
N ASN A 211 -21.62 -6.83 11.45
CA ASN A 211 -22.00 -7.81 10.44
C ASN A 211 -23.51 -7.96 10.48
N PHE A 212 -24.26 -7.17 9.70
CA PHE A 212 -25.72 -7.22 9.62
C PHE A 212 -26.26 -8.59 9.14
N ALA A 213 -25.41 -9.51 8.71
CA ALA A 213 -25.79 -10.84 8.29
C ALA A 213 -26.16 -11.77 9.47
N GLU A 214 -25.74 -11.47 10.69
CA GLU A 214 -26.02 -12.29 11.88
C GLU A 214 -27.31 -11.91 12.63
N VAL A 215 -28.01 -10.85 12.21
CA VAL A 215 -29.23 -10.35 12.90
C VAL A 215 -30.53 -10.99 12.37
N ASN A 216 -30.45 -11.82 11.32
CA ASN A 216 -31.62 -12.47 10.69
C ASN A 216 -31.61 -14.00 10.81
N GLN A 217 -31.17 -14.54 11.94
CA GLN A 217 -31.41 -15.94 12.30
C GLN A 217 -32.40 -16.05 13.47
#